data_ef04e993b55e5b24d029934c5dd9cc82
#
_entry.id   ef04e993b55e5b24d029934c5dd9cc82
#
_cell.length_a   1.000
_cell.length_b   1.000
_cell.length_c   1.000
_cell.angle_alpha   90.00
_cell.angle_beta   90.00
_cell.angle_gamma   90.00
#
_symmetry.space_group_name_H-M   'P 1'
#
loop_
_entity.id
_entity.type
_entity.pdbx_description
1 polymer ?
#
loop_
_entity_poly.entity_id
_entity_poly.type
_entity_poly.pdbx_seq_one_letter_code
_entity_poly.pdbx_strand_id
1 'polypeptide(L)'
;VTFSVDRCSSRTREWVCEAVSIIEADANRSADTHLLHFPLPLEWGIDLYLKDESTHPTGSLKHRLARSLFLYAICNGWVVGGTPVIEASSGSTAVSEAYFARLLGLPFIAVMPRSTSPEKVALIERQGGQCHFVDEPGAIYDESRRLAADLGGHFMDQFTHAERATDWRGNNNIAESVFQQMSLEAAPEPEWVVVGAGTGGTSATIGRFIHYRKQRSPLAVVDPEHSVFFDAWRDGDPGKAGGRGSRIEGIGRPRVEPSFVGQVIDRMIK
;
A
#
# COMPACT_ATOMS: atom_id res chain seq x y z
N VAL A 1 25.63 -37.39 -16.17
CA VAL A 1 25.28 -36.26 -17.01
C VAL A 1 24.36 -35.40 -16.18
N THR A 2 24.87 -34.27 -15.63
CA THR A 2 24.11 -33.35 -14.82
C THR A 2 23.41 -32.39 -15.80
N PHE A 3 22.09 -32.46 -15.91
CA PHE A 3 21.34 -31.50 -16.67
C PHE A 3 21.09 -30.27 -15.76
N SER A 4 21.79 -29.16 -16.00
CA SER A 4 21.43 -27.86 -15.43
C SER A 4 20.40 -27.21 -16.36
N VAL A 5 19.22 -26.90 -15.84
CA VAL A 5 18.23 -26.07 -16.54
C VAL A 5 18.34 -24.67 -15.95
N ASP A 6 18.90 -23.74 -16.71
CA ASP A 6 18.91 -22.33 -16.34
C ASP A 6 17.50 -21.76 -16.51
N ARG A 7 16.80 -21.54 -15.40
CA ARG A 7 15.44 -20.94 -15.37
C ARG A 7 15.46 -19.42 -15.48
N CYS A 8 16.61 -18.77 -15.31
CA CYS A 8 16.75 -17.32 -15.37
C CYS A 8 17.92 -16.96 -16.31
N SER A 9 17.63 -16.25 -17.39
CA SER A 9 18.68 -15.77 -18.28
C SER A 9 19.52 -14.68 -17.61
N SER A 10 20.78 -14.50 -18.02
CA SER A 10 21.63 -13.40 -17.54
C SER A 10 20.96 -12.04 -17.75
N ARG A 11 20.30 -11.84 -18.89
CA ARG A 11 19.59 -10.61 -19.22
C ARG A 11 18.41 -10.34 -18.26
N THR A 12 17.67 -11.36 -17.82
CA THR A 12 16.61 -11.20 -16.82
C THR A 12 17.19 -10.79 -15.48
N ARG A 13 18.31 -11.37 -15.08
CA ARG A 13 18.97 -11.06 -13.81
C ARG A 13 19.56 -9.64 -13.82
N GLU A 14 20.14 -9.22 -14.93
CA GLU A 14 20.64 -7.85 -15.13
C GLU A 14 19.50 -6.83 -15.01
N TRP A 15 18.38 -7.07 -15.68
CA TRP A 15 17.21 -6.20 -15.58
C TRP A 15 16.67 -6.09 -14.14
N VAL A 16 16.58 -7.21 -13.40
CA VAL A 16 16.14 -7.20 -11.99
C VAL A 16 17.06 -6.32 -11.15
N CYS A 17 18.38 -6.48 -11.28
CA CYS A 17 19.35 -5.64 -10.55
C CYS A 17 19.21 -4.16 -10.89
N GLU A 18 19.03 -3.83 -12.16
CA GLU A 18 18.81 -2.45 -12.62
C GLU A 18 17.50 -1.88 -12.08
N ALA A 19 16.40 -2.63 -12.17
CA ALA A 19 15.09 -2.21 -11.69
C ALA A 19 15.09 -1.93 -10.18
N VAL A 20 15.69 -2.81 -9.37
CA VAL A 20 15.84 -2.59 -7.93
C VAL A 20 16.67 -1.33 -7.66
N SER A 21 17.80 -1.15 -8.35
CA SER A 21 18.67 0.03 -8.18
C SER A 21 17.94 1.33 -8.54
N ILE A 22 17.10 1.32 -9.58
CA ILE A 22 16.28 2.48 -9.97
C ILE A 22 15.26 2.84 -8.88
N ILE A 23 14.55 1.84 -8.34
CA ILE A 23 13.55 2.05 -7.29
C ILE A 23 14.20 2.56 -6.00
N GLU A 24 15.34 2.00 -5.60
CA GLU A 24 16.06 2.43 -4.40
C GLU A 24 16.67 3.83 -4.57
N ALA A 25 17.21 4.14 -5.73
CA ALA A 25 17.70 5.48 -6.03
C ALA A 25 16.58 6.51 -5.97
N ASP A 26 15.39 6.19 -6.49
CA ASP A 26 14.22 7.05 -6.41
C ASP A 26 13.83 7.32 -4.95
N ALA A 27 13.74 6.28 -4.14
CA ALA A 27 13.40 6.38 -2.71
C ALA A 27 14.41 7.20 -1.89
N ASN A 28 15.67 7.25 -2.31
CA ASN A 28 16.74 7.96 -1.60
C ASN A 28 17.02 9.37 -2.15
N ARG A 29 16.25 9.86 -3.13
CA ARG A 29 16.43 11.22 -3.69
C ARG A 29 15.94 12.33 -2.78
N SER A 30 15.11 12.02 -1.81
CA SER A 30 14.59 12.98 -0.84
C SER A 30 14.81 12.50 0.59
N ALA A 31 14.80 13.45 1.53
CA ALA A 31 14.58 13.12 2.94
C ALA A 31 13.19 12.45 3.10
N ASP A 32 12.92 11.94 4.28
CA ASP A 32 11.64 11.29 4.57
C ASP A 32 10.46 12.29 4.53
N THR A 33 9.25 11.77 4.56
CA THR A 33 8.01 12.55 4.70
C THR A 33 7.96 13.24 6.06
N HIS A 34 7.17 14.31 6.16
CA HIS A 34 7.17 15.16 7.36
C HIS A 34 6.38 14.54 8.52
N LEU A 35 6.89 14.76 9.72
CA LEU A 35 6.14 14.63 10.97
C LEU A 35 5.74 16.04 11.42
N LEU A 36 4.44 16.33 11.44
CA LEU A 36 3.91 17.65 11.75
C LEU A 36 3.38 17.67 13.18
N HIS A 37 3.92 18.54 14.03
CA HIS A 37 3.30 18.84 15.31
C HIS A 37 2.03 19.66 15.08
N PHE A 38 0.87 19.14 15.49
CA PHE A 38 -0.42 19.79 15.32
C PHE A 38 -0.84 20.46 16.64
N PRO A 39 -1.05 21.80 16.65
CA PRO A 39 -1.37 22.50 17.88
C PRO A 39 -2.78 22.13 18.37
N LEU A 40 -2.85 21.67 19.61
CA LEU A 40 -4.08 21.44 20.37
C LEU A 40 -4.18 22.44 21.55
N PRO A 41 -5.38 22.65 22.12
CA PRO A 41 -5.54 23.40 23.34
C PRO A 41 -4.67 22.82 24.47
N LEU A 42 -3.88 23.68 25.12
CA LEU A 42 -2.93 23.24 26.16
C LEU A 42 -3.61 22.49 27.33
N GLU A 43 -4.84 22.85 27.63
CA GLU A 43 -5.64 22.22 28.70
C GLU A 43 -6.00 20.76 28.41
N TRP A 44 -5.83 20.27 27.17
CA TRP A 44 -6.03 18.87 26.85
C TRP A 44 -4.84 18.00 27.28
N GLY A 45 -3.68 18.60 27.45
CA GLY A 45 -2.45 17.87 27.85
C GLY A 45 -2.05 16.80 26.84
N ILE A 46 -2.33 17.02 25.54
CA ILE A 46 -2.07 16.09 24.44
C ILE A 46 -1.15 16.76 23.43
N ASP A 47 -0.04 16.10 23.11
CA ASP A 47 0.81 16.43 21.98
C ASP A 47 0.39 15.57 20.78
N LEU A 48 -0.14 16.20 19.71
CA LEU A 48 -0.59 15.51 18.50
C LEU A 48 0.42 15.70 17.37
N TYR A 49 0.85 14.59 16.80
CA TYR A 49 1.70 14.56 15.62
C TYR A 49 0.98 13.91 14.45
N LEU A 50 1.12 14.49 13.26
CA LEU A 50 0.55 13.98 12.02
C LEU A 50 1.68 13.56 11.08
N LYS A 51 1.70 12.31 10.66
CA LYS A 51 2.62 11.83 9.63
C LYS A 51 2.06 12.19 8.25
N ASP A 52 2.64 13.20 7.62
CA ASP A 52 2.19 13.72 6.32
C ASP A 52 2.80 12.93 5.15
N GLU A 53 2.07 11.95 4.67
CA GLU A 53 2.44 11.14 3.51
C GLU A 53 2.04 11.76 2.16
N SER A 54 1.46 12.97 2.15
CA SER A 54 1.08 13.67 0.91
C SER A 54 2.27 14.23 0.14
N THR A 55 3.43 14.34 0.79
CA THR A 55 4.65 14.89 0.19
C THR A 55 5.41 13.89 -0.69
N HIS A 56 4.96 12.66 -0.79
CA HIS A 56 5.49 11.71 -1.77
C HIS A 56 5.28 12.19 -3.22
N PRO A 57 6.13 11.77 -4.18
CA PRO A 57 5.99 12.13 -5.61
C PRO A 57 4.61 11.87 -6.21
N THR A 58 3.85 10.90 -5.66
CA THR A 58 2.50 10.56 -6.09
C THR A 58 1.39 11.08 -5.18
N GLY A 59 1.75 11.91 -4.19
CA GLY A 59 0.80 12.66 -3.35
C GLY A 59 0.11 11.84 -2.27
N SER A 60 0.58 10.64 -1.92
CA SER A 60 -0.05 9.83 -0.88
C SER A 60 0.84 8.72 -0.32
N LEU A 61 0.44 8.16 0.82
CA LEU A 61 1.08 6.98 1.44
C LEU A 61 1.12 5.74 0.52
N LYS A 62 0.30 5.70 -0.53
CA LYS A 62 0.30 4.59 -1.49
C LYS A 62 1.59 4.51 -2.29
N HIS A 63 2.37 5.56 -2.33
CA HIS A 63 3.72 5.55 -2.90
C HIS A 63 4.61 4.50 -2.21
N ARG A 64 4.59 4.43 -0.86
CA ARG A 64 5.33 3.39 -0.12
C ARG A 64 4.81 1.98 -0.44
N LEU A 65 3.49 1.83 -0.54
CA LEU A 65 2.88 0.55 -0.88
C LEU A 65 3.28 0.11 -2.29
N ALA A 66 3.15 0.99 -3.28
CA ALA A 66 3.51 0.68 -4.67
C ALA A 66 4.99 0.31 -4.79
N ARG A 67 5.90 1.05 -4.14
CA ARG A 67 7.32 0.68 -4.06
C ARG A 67 7.50 -0.75 -3.55
N SER A 68 6.84 -1.09 -2.46
CA SER A 68 6.95 -2.41 -1.84
C SER A 68 6.38 -3.52 -2.75
N LEU A 69 5.24 -3.28 -3.40
CA LEU A 69 4.62 -4.23 -4.32
C LEU A 69 5.50 -4.50 -5.54
N PHE A 70 6.10 -3.44 -6.13
CA PHE A 70 7.03 -3.61 -7.25
C PHE A 70 8.28 -4.40 -6.84
N LEU A 71 8.93 -4.02 -5.73
CA LEU A 71 10.09 -4.77 -5.23
C LEU A 71 9.74 -6.23 -4.96
N TYR A 72 8.59 -6.47 -4.34
CA TYR A 72 8.12 -7.83 -4.05
C TYR A 72 7.88 -8.63 -5.33
N ALA A 73 7.18 -8.09 -6.31
CA ALA A 73 6.91 -8.76 -7.57
C ALA A 73 8.18 -9.02 -8.41
N ILE A 74 9.09 -8.05 -8.47
CA ILE A 74 10.36 -8.15 -9.19
C ILE A 74 11.28 -9.19 -8.54
N CYS A 75 11.46 -9.14 -7.22
CA CYS A 75 12.32 -10.08 -6.51
C CYS A 75 11.77 -11.52 -6.47
N ASN A 76 10.45 -11.69 -6.61
CA ASN A 76 9.83 -13.01 -6.79
C ASN A 76 9.85 -13.48 -8.27
N GLY A 77 10.34 -12.67 -9.21
CA GLY A 77 10.39 -13.02 -10.61
C GLY A 77 9.03 -12.98 -11.33
N TRP A 78 8.02 -12.34 -10.73
CA TRP A 78 6.68 -12.20 -11.33
C TRP A 78 6.65 -11.05 -12.34
N VAL A 79 7.48 -10.04 -12.14
CA VAL A 79 7.65 -8.90 -13.04
C VAL A 79 9.10 -8.88 -13.52
N VAL A 80 9.25 -8.84 -14.84
CA VAL A 80 10.53 -8.72 -15.55
C VAL A 80 10.40 -7.66 -16.64
N GLY A 81 11.50 -7.35 -17.35
CA GLY A 81 11.49 -6.35 -18.42
C GLY A 81 10.38 -6.59 -19.44
N GLY A 82 9.53 -5.61 -19.66
CA GLY A 82 8.41 -5.66 -20.59
C GLY A 82 7.12 -6.29 -20.07
N THR A 83 7.09 -6.82 -18.83
CA THR A 83 5.87 -7.39 -18.23
C THR A 83 4.80 -6.30 -18.06
N PRO A 84 3.60 -6.45 -18.64
CA PRO A 84 2.47 -5.57 -18.32
C PRO A 84 2.05 -5.72 -16.87
N VAL A 85 1.89 -4.60 -16.17
CA VAL A 85 1.45 -4.54 -14.78
C VAL A 85 -0.01 -4.11 -14.72
N ILE A 86 -0.84 -4.84 -14.00
CA ILE A 86 -2.27 -4.61 -13.89
C ILE A 86 -2.66 -4.39 -12.43
N GLU A 87 -3.54 -3.42 -12.15
CA GLU A 87 -4.12 -3.22 -10.81
C GLU A 87 -5.61 -2.87 -10.87
N ALA A 88 -6.37 -3.45 -9.94
CA ALA A 88 -7.79 -3.17 -9.73
C ALA A 88 -7.97 -1.93 -8.83
N SER A 89 -7.76 -0.75 -9.37
CA SER A 89 -7.83 0.49 -8.61
C SER A 89 -8.09 1.70 -9.51
N SER A 90 -8.90 2.64 -8.99
CA SER A 90 -9.10 3.97 -9.59
C SER A 90 -8.51 5.10 -8.73
N GLY A 91 -7.86 4.77 -7.62
CA GLY A 91 -7.38 5.73 -6.61
C GLY A 91 -5.86 5.87 -6.57
N SER A 92 -5.38 6.35 -5.44
CA SER A 92 -3.95 6.66 -5.22
C SER A 92 -3.00 5.47 -5.45
N THR A 93 -3.47 4.22 -5.29
CA THR A 93 -2.65 3.04 -5.60
C THR A 93 -2.34 2.98 -7.10
N ALA A 94 -3.36 3.10 -7.96
CA ALA A 94 -3.15 3.08 -9.40
C ALA A 94 -2.23 4.23 -9.87
N VAL A 95 -2.37 5.43 -9.29
CA VAL A 95 -1.47 6.56 -9.58
C VAL A 95 -0.03 6.24 -9.18
N SER A 96 0.16 5.63 -8.00
CA SER A 96 1.50 5.30 -7.51
C SER A 96 2.13 4.14 -8.29
N GLU A 97 1.35 3.13 -8.64
CA GLU A 97 1.84 2.01 -9.46
C GLU A 97 2.15 2.44 -10.89
N ALA A 98 1.33 3.31 -11.50
CA ALA A 98 1.63 3.91 -12.81
C ALA A 98 2.97 4.67 -12.79
N TYR A 99 3.25 5.40 -11.70
CA TYR A 99 4.52 6.08 -11.50
C TYR A 99 5.71 5.11 -11.53
N PHE A 100 5.67 4.03 -10.74
CA PHE A 100 6.76 3.04 -10.71
C PHE A 100 6.86 2.25 -12.02
N ALA A 101 5.75 1.90 -12.64
CA ALA A 101 5.75 1.26 -13.96
C ALA A 101 6.45 2.16 -15.01
N ARG A 102 6.11 3.44 -15.05
CA ARG A 102 6.79 4.43 -15.93
C ARG A 102 8.28 4.53 -15.62
N LEU A 103 8.64 4.58 -14.33
CA LEU A 103 10.03 4.66 -13.89
C LEU A 103 10.88 3.48 -14.40
N LEU A 104 10.26 2.31 -14.54
CA LEU A 104 10.87 1.07 -14.99
C LEU A 104 10.65 0.77 -16.49
N GLY A 105 9.95 1.64 -17.21
CA GLY A 105 9.61 1.43 -18.61
C GLY A 105 8.65 0.25 -18.85
N LEU A 106 7.77 -0.04 -17.87
CA LEU A 106 6.77 -1.11 -17.95
C LEU A 106 5.39 -0.57 -18.37
N PRO A 107 4.61 -1.32 -19.17
CA PRO A 107 3.20 -1.00 -19.39
C PRO A 107 2.40 -1.14 -18.08
N PHE A 108 1.48 -0.20 -17.83
CA PHE A 108 0.58 -0.25 -16.67
C PHE A 108 -0.87 -0.07 -17.09
N ILE A 109 -1.76 -0.92 -16.57
CA ILE A 109 -3.20 -0.88 -16.82
C ILE A 109 -3.94 -0.87 -15.48
N ALA A 110 -4.67 0.23 -15.24
CA ALA A 110 -5.59 0.35 -14.12
C ALA A 110 -7.00 -0.09 -14.52
N VAL A 111 -7.53 -1.11 -13.88
CA VAL A 111 -8.90 -1.59 -14.10
C VAL A 111 -9.84 -0.92 -13.12
N MET A 112 -10.88 -0.26 -13.64
CA MET A 112 -11.77 0.56 -12.82
C MET A 112 -13.19 0.61 -13.35
N PRO A 113 -14.18 0.95 -12.51
CA PRO A 113 -15.55 1.18 -12.97
C PRO A 113 -15.62 2.35 -13.95
N ARG A 114 -16.49 2.24 -14.96
CA ARG A 114 -16.77 3.33 -15.94
C ARG A 114 -17.28 4.62 -15.27
N SER A 115 -17.84 4.51 -14.07
CA SER A 115 -18.27 5.65 -13.25
C SER A 115 -17.13 6.41 -12.57
N THR A 116 -15.89 6.00 -12.76
CA THR A 116 -14.71 6.70 -12.22
C THR A 116 -14.61 8.11 -12.80
N SER A 117 -14.37 9.10 -11.95
CA SER A 117 -14.33 10.50 -12.38
C SER A 117 -13.17 10.80 -13.34
N PRO A 118 -13.34 11.71 -14.29
CA PRO A 118 -12.30 12.08 -15.26
C PRO A 118 -11.01 12.57 -14.58
N GLU A 119 -11.11 13.22 -13.42
CA GLU A 119 -9.96 13.72 -12.67
C GLU A 119 -9.06 12.56 -12.20
N LYS A 120 -9.66 11.46 -11.72
CA LYS A 120 -8.93 10.25 -11.29
C LYS A 120 -8.25 9.57 -12.49
N VAL A 121 -8.97 9.47 -13.59
CA VAL A 121 -8.42 8.95 -14.87
C VAL A 121 -7.21 9.76 -15.30
N ALA A 122 -7.34 11.09 -15.33
CA ALA A 122 -6.27 11.99 -15.74
C ALA A 122 -5.02 11.89 -14.84
N LEU A 123 -5.17 11.63 -13.54
CA LEU A 123 -4.03 11.42 -12.63
C LEU A 123 -3.22 10.17 -13.00
N ILE A 124 -3.89 9.09 -13.36
CA ILE A 124 -3.24 7.83 -13.78
C ILE A 124 -2.57 8.00 -15.14
N GLU A 125 -3.27 8.59 -16.10
CA GLU A 125 -2.75 8.83 -17.44
C GLU A 125 -1.55 9.78 -17.45
N ARG A 126 -1.54 10.79 -16.57
CA ARG A 126 -0.39 11.70 -16.38
C ARG A 126 0.86 10.93 -15.93
N GLN A 127 0.69 9.81 -15.22
CA GLN A 127 1.80 8.92 -14.87
C GLN A 127 2.14 7.91 -15.98
N GLY A 128 1.45 7.96 -17.12
CA GLY A 128 1.68 7.06 -18.25
C GLY A 128 0.90 5.75 -18.18
N GLY A 129 -0.01 5.61 -17.20
CA GLY A 129 -0.89 4.46 -17.08
C GLY A 129 -2.04 4.49 -18.09
N GLN A 130 -2.55 3.32 -18.43
CA GLN A 130 -3.76 3.15 -19.25
C GLN A 130 -4.94 2.80 -18.33
N CYS A 131 -6.12 3.33 -18.62
CA CYS A 131 -7.34 3.03 -17.87
C CYS A 131 -8.23 2.07 -18.67
N HIS A 132 -8.53 0.92 -18.04
CA HIS A 132 -9.46 -0.07 -18.56
C HIS A 132 -10.76 -0.04 -17.78
N PHE A 133 -11.89 0.18 -18.46
CA PHE A 133 -13.17 0.40 -17.81
C PHE A 133 -14.04 -0.84 -17.84
N VAL A 134 -14.66 -1.16 -16.69
CA VAL A 134 -15.70 -2.18 -16.56
C VAL A 134 -17.05 -1.52 -16.23
N ASP A 135 -18.13 -2.10 -16.71
CA ASP A 135 -19.48 -1.58 -16.45
C ASP A 135 -19.95 -1.96 -15.04
N GLU A 136 -19.66 -3.19 -14.59
CA GLU A 136 -19.98 -3.69 -13.26
C GLU A 136 -18.83 -3.46 -12.27
N PRO A 137 -19.00 -2.61 -11.24
CA PRO A 137 -17.92 -2.31 -10.29
C PRO A 137 -17.32 -3.53 -9.59
N GLY A 138 -18.13 -4.59 -9.41
CA GLY A 138 -17.68 -5.85 -8.80
C GLY A 138 -16.75 -6.68 -9.68
N ALA A 139 -16.72 -6.42 -11.00
CA ALA A 139 -15.95 -7.20 -11.96
C ALA A 139 -14.46 -6.80 -12.04
N ILE A 140 -14.05 -5.71 -11.39
CA ILE A 140 -12.68 -5.17 -11.52
C ILE A 140 -11.59 -6.20 -11.22
N TYR A 141 -11.79 -7.07 -10.23
CA TYR A 141 -10.78 -8.06 -9.85
C TYR A 141 -10.68 -9.20 -10.87
N ASP A 142 -11.82 -9.72 -11.32
CA ASP A 142 -11.86 -10.81 -12.30
C ASP A 142 -11.33 -10.32 -13.65
N GLU A 143 -11.68 -9.10 -14.03
CA GLU A 143 -11.17 -8.48 -15.26
C GLU A 143 -9.66 -8.20 -15.17
N SER A 144 -9.14 -7.79 -14.00
CA SER A 144 -7.70 -7.63 -13.79
C SER A 144 -6.95 -8.95 -13.94
N ARG A 145 -7.49 -10.04 -13.38
CA ARG A 145 -6.91 -11.40 -13.55
C ARG A 145 -6.96 -11.86 -15.00
N ARG A 146 -8.08 -11.62 -15.67
CA ARG A 146 -8.25 -11.96 -17.09
C ARG A 146 -7.24 -11.22 -17.96
N LEU A 147 -7.10 -9.90 -17.79
CA LEU A 147 -6.13 -9.10 -18.54
C LEU A 147 -4.70 -9.53 -18.27
N ALA A 148 -4.35 -9.83 -17.01
CA ALA A 148 -3.03 -10.33 -16.68
C ALA A 148 -2.72 -11.65 -17.40
N ALA A 149 -3.69 -12.57 -17.45
CA ALA A 149 -3.53 -13.85 -18.17
C ALA A 149 -3.41 -13.65 -19.68
N ASP A 150 -4.29 -12.83 -20.27
CA ASP A 150 -4.34 -12.61 -21.72
C ASP A 150 -3.10 -11.90 -22.26
N LEU A 151 -2.52 -10.99 -21.48
CA LEU A 151 -1.36 -10.19 -21.85
C LEU A 151 -0.02 -10.79 -21.42
N GLY A 152 -0.03 -11.92 -20.69
CA GLY A 152 1.17 -12.45 -20.04
C GLY A 152 1.75 -11.47 -19.01
N GLY A 153 0.88 -10.69 -18.35
CA GLY A 153 1.20 -9.67 -17.39
C GLY A 153 1.09 -10.14 -15.95
N HIS A 154 1.22 -9.20 -15.02
CA HIS A 154 1.11 -9.46 -13.58
C HIS A 154 0.04 -8.56 -12.95
N PHE A 155 -0.90 -9.18 -12.23
CA PHE A 155 -1.87 -8.47 -11.40
C PHE A 155 -1.26 -8.25 -10.01
N MET A 156 -1.06 -6.99 -9.62
CA MET A 156 -0.39 -6.62 -8.37
C MET A 156 -1.17 -7.01 -7.13
N ASP A 157 -2.50 -6.95 -7.19
CA ASP A 157 -3.43 -7.36 -6.12
C ASP A 157 -3.05 -6.79 -4.74
N GLN A 158 -3.13 -5.46 -4.61
CA GLN A 158 -2.79 -4.75 -3.38
C GLN A 158 -3.51 -5.29 -2.14
N PHE A 159 -4.75 -5.76 -2.30
CA PHE A 159 -5.56 -6.25 -1.19
C PHE A 159 -5.07 -7.59 -0.64
N THR A 160 -4.46 -8.40 -1.47
CA THR A 160 -3.84 -9.67 -1.07
C THR A 160 -2.40 -9.48 -0.60
N HIS A 161 -1.65 -8.58 -1.24
CA HIS A 161 -0.20 -8.53 -1.06
C HIS A 161 0.30 -7.37 -0.19
N ALA A 162 -0.51 -6.35 0.14
CA ALA A 162 -0.03 -5.17 0.87
C ALA A 162 0.68 -5.50 2.20
N GLU A 163 0.17 -6.47 2.96
CA GLU A 163 0.73 -6.84 4.27
C GLU A 163 2.05 -7.61 4.19
N ARG A 164 2.28 -8.34 3.09
CA ARG A 164 3.46 -9.20 2.90
C ARG A 164 4.53 -8.57 2.03
N ALA A 165 4.15 -7.66 1.14
CA ALA A 165 5.08 -6.96 0.28
C ALA A 165 5.92 -5.93 1.03
N THR A 166 5.36 -5.30 2.07
CA THR A 166 6.07 -4.31 2.87
C THR A 166 7.04 -4.99 3.84
N ASP A 167 8.31 -4.63 3.77
CA ASP A 167 9.28 -5.02 4.80
C ASP A 167 9.02 -4.21 6.08
N TRP A 168 8.25 -4.80 6.98
CA TRP A 168 7.86 -4.18 8.23
C TRP A 168 9.01 -4.11 9.26
N ARG A 169 10.15 -4.74 9.01
CA ARG A 169 11.33 -4.69 9.89
C ARG A 169 12.18 -3.45 9.69
N GLY A 170 12.15 -2.87 8.47
CA GLY A 170 12.99 -1.74 8.08
C GLY A 170 12.69 -1.26 6.67
N ASN A 171 13.72 -0.84 5.93
CA ASN A 171 13.63 -0.35 4.56
C ASN A 171 12.77 0.92 4.42
N ASN A 172 12.88 1.81 5.39
CA ASN A 172 12.13 3.06 5.44
C ASN A 172 10.62 2.87 5.26
N ASN A 173 10.05 1.86 5.95
CA ASN A 173 8.60 1.74 6.03
C ASN A 173 8.02 2.86 6.92
N ILE A 174 6.70 3.07 6.86
CA ILE A 174 6.05 4.17 7.57
C ILE A 174 6.24 4.09 9.10
N ALA A 175 6.26 2.89 9.69
CA ALA A 175 6.45 2.73 11.11
C ALA A 175 7.88 3.11 11.53
N GLU A 176 8.90 2.63 10.82
CA GLU A 176 10.29 3.02 11.06
C GLU A 176 10.46 4.54 10.98
N SER A 177 9.91 5.16 9.94
CA SER A 177 9.92 6.60 9.74
C SER A 177 9.28 7.36 10.91
N VAL A 178 8.09 6.96 11.35
CA VAL A 178 7.39 7.59 12.48
C VAL A 178 8.23 7.48 13.77
N PHE A 179 8.67 6.29 14.13
CA PHE A 179 9.40 6.08 15.38
C PHE A 179 10.79 6.74 15.38
N GLN A 180 11.47 6.80 14.23
CA GLN A 180 12.74 7.53 14.11
C GLN A 180 12.54 9.04 14.30
N GLN A 181 11.52 9.63 13.70
CA GLN A 181 11.23 11.06 13.87
C GLN A 181 10.75 11.37 15.29
N MET A 182 9.84 10.56 15.85
CA MET A 182 9.38 10.71 17.23
C MET A 182 10.50 10.59 18.26
N SER A 183 11.54 9.80 18.00
CA SER A 183 12.67 9.65 18.92
C SER A 183 13.44 10.94 19.22
N LEU A 184 13.24 11.97 18.40
CA LEU A 184 13.85 13.29 18.56
C LEU A 184 12.92 14.29 19.27
N GLU A 185 11.68 13.91 19.54
CA GLU A 185 10.69 14.75 20.22
C GLU A 185 10.78 14.67 21.74
N ALA A 186 10.15 15.61 22.44
CA ALA A 186 10.14 15.65 23.91
C ALA A 186 9.51 14.39 24.53
N ALA A 187 8.50 13.80 23.86
CA ALA A 187 7.91 12.51 24.19
C ALA A 187 8.27 11.51 23.07
N PRO A 188 9.43 10.85 23.14
CA PRO A 188 9.98 10.09 22.02
C PRO A 188 9.23 8.79 21.71
N GLU A 189 8.42 8.31 22.64
CA GLU A 189 7.59 7.12 22.46
C GLU A 189 6.12 7.55 22.42
N PRO A 190 5.41 7.41 21.28
CA PRO A 190 4.00 7.76 21.22
C PRO A 190 3.16 6.94 22.19
N GLU A 191 2.24 7.59 22.91
CA GLU A 191 1.30 6.86 23.78
C GLU A 191 0.27 6.08 22.95
N TRP A 192 -0.06 6.56 21.78
CA TRP A 192 -0.90 5.88 20.79
C TRP A 192 -0.42 6.14 19.38
N VAL A 193 -0.47 5.12 18.52
CA VAL A 193 -0.41 5.28 17.07
C VAL A 193 -1.79 5.03 16.51
N VAL A 194 -2.34 6.02 15.78
CA VAL A 194 -3.71 5.95 15.24
C VAL A 194 -3.67 5.96 13.72
N VAL A 195 -4.35 5.01 13.08
CA VAL A 195 -4.36 4.87 11.62
C VAL A 195 -5.71 4.36 11.13
N GLY A 196 -6.09 4.70 9.90
CA GLY A 196 -7.22 4.07 9.19
C GLY A 196 -6.77 2.82 8.43
N ALA A 197 -7.71 1.93 8.12
CA ALA A 197 -7.45 0.74 7.31
C ALA A 197 -8.25 0.75 6.00
N GLY A 198 -7.54 0.63 4.87
CA GLY A 198 -8.12 0.37 3.55
C GLY A 198 -7.79 -1.05 3.09
N THR A 199 -6.54 -1.34 2.72
CA THR A 199 -6.08 -2.72 2.49
C THR A 199 -5.78 -3.47 3.79
N GLY A 200 -5.46 -2.74 4.85
CA GLY A 200 -4.90 -3.29 6.10
C GLY A 200 -3.36 -3.31 6.13
N GLY A 201 -2.70 -3.05 5.00
CA GLY A 201 -1.23 -3.13 4.92
C GLY A 201 -0.51 -2.18 5.85
N THR A 202 -0.99 -0.94 6.01
CA THR A 202 -0.38 0.06 6.91
C THR A 202 -0.51 -0.34 8.37
N SER A 203 -1.70 -0.74 8.83
CA SER A 203 -1.91 -1.21 10.20
C SER A 203 -1.12 -2.48 10.50
N ALA A 204 -1.05 -3.42 9.54
CA ALA A 204 -0.22 -4.62 9.67
C ALA A 204 1.27 -4.28 9.80
N THR A 205 1.77 -3.34 8.99
CA THR A 205 3.17 -2.88 9.05
C THR A 205 3.50 -2.25 10.40
N ILE A 206 2.66 -1.31 10.86
CA ILE A 206 2.87 -0.60 12.13
C ILE A 206 2.80 -1.57 13.31
N GLY A 207 1.75 -2.40 13.39
CA GLY A 207 1.60 -3.33 14.52
C GLY A 207 2.73 -4.36 14.59
N ARG A 208 3.15 -4.94 13.44
CA ARG A 208 4.31 -5.85 13.40
C ARG A 208 5.61 -5.16 13.78
N PHE A 209 5.82 -3.92 13.34
CA PHE A 209 7.00 -3.13 13.73
C PHE A 209 7.04 -2.87 15.24
N ILE A 210 5.92 -2.45 15.82
CA ILE A 210 5.76 -2.23 17.26
C ILE A 210 6.17 -3.49 18.03
N HIS A 211 5.63 -4.66 17.68
CA HIS A 211 5.98 -5.93 18.31
C HIS A 211 7.45 -6.28 18.14
N TYR A 212 7.98 -6.15 16.92
CA TYR A 212 9.38 -6.50 16.60
C TYR A 212 10.39 -5.61 17.32
N ARG A 213 10.13 -4.31 17.36
CA ARG A 213 10.99 -3.32 18.03
C ARG A 213 10.72 -3.21 19.53
N LYS A 214 9.74 -3.97 20.05
CA LYS A 214 9.35 -3.96 21.48
C LYS A 214 8.95 -2.56 21.95
N GLN A 215 8.31 -1.78 21.06
CA GLN A 215 7.74 -0.49 21.42
C GLN A 215 6.54 -0.68 22.35
N ARG A 216 6.28 0.28 23.23
CA ARG A 216 5.15 0.24 24.17
C ARG A 216 3.88 0.88 23.62
N SER A 217 4.03 1.61 22.52
CA SER A 217 2.92 2.32 21.87
C SER A 217 1.87 1.35 21.35
N PRO A 218 0.62 1.38 21.83
CA PRO A 218 -0.46 0.60 21.26
C PRO A 218 -0.92 1.17 19.94
N LEU A 219 -1.44 0.29 19.07
CA LEU A 219 -2.00 0.63 17.75
C LEU A 219 -3.52 0.69 17.82
N ALA A 220 -4.09 1.87 17.51
CA ALA A 220 -5.51 2.04 17.29
C ALA A 220 -5.82 2.15 15.80
N VAL A 221 -6.85 1.44 15.34
CA VAL A 221 -7.34 1.53 13.96
C VAL A 221 -8.75 2.12 13.95
N VAL A 222 -8.92 3.20 13.18
CA VAL A 222 -10.21 3.85 12.97
C VAL A 222 -10.88 3.26 11.73
N ASP A 223 -12.12 2.84 11.89
CA ASP A 223 -12.91 2.23 10.82
C ASP A 223 -14.20 3.03 10.57
N PRO A 224 -14.50 3.46 9.34
CA PRO A 224 -15.67 4.23 9.04
C PRO A 224 -16.97 3.40 9.18
N GLU A 225 -18.07 4.09 9.42
CA GLU A 225 -19.39 3.55 9.81
C GLU A 225 -19.87 2.34 8.99
N HIS A 226 -19.63 2.33 7.69
CA HIS A 226 -20.16 1.28 6.79
C HIS A 226 -19.12 0.20 6.43
N SER A 227 -17.95 0.26 7.03
CA SER A 227 -16.92 -0.76 6.87
C SER A 227 -17.18 -1.97 7.76
N VAL A 228 -16.64 -3.12 7.36
CA VAL A 228 -16.78 -4.37 8.13
C VAL A 228 -15.60 -4.64 9.06
N PHE A 229 -14.49 -3.90 8.99
CA PHE A 229 -13.28 -4.24 9.73
C PHE A 229 -13.49 -4.21 11.25
N PHE A 230 -14.19 -3.21 11.78
CA PHE A 230 -14.50 -3.13 13.20
C PHE A 230 -15.29 -4.35 13.67
N ASP A 231 -16.38 -4.68 12.97
CA ASP A 231 -17.23 -5.81 13.35
C ASP A 231 -16.49 -7.15 13.18
N ALA A 232 -15.69 -7.30 12.13
CA ALA A 232 -14.86 -8.48 11.92
C ALA A 232 -13.82 -8.69 13.03
N TRP A 233 -13.16 -7.62 13.44
CA TRP A 233 -12.16 -7.64 14.52
C TRP A 233 -12.81 -7.97 15.87
N ARG A 234 -13.93 -7.31 16.18
CA ARG A 234 -14.69 -7.55 17.42
C ARG A 234 -15.19 -9.00 17.54
N ASP A 235 -15.73 -9.52 16.44
CA ASP A 235 -16.39 -10.84 16.40
C ASP A 235 -15.38 -11.98 16.11
N GLY A 236 -14.12 -11.64 15.75
CA GLY A 236 -13.11 -12.63 15.34
C GLY A 236 -13.44 -13.32 14.02
N ASP A 237 -14.22 -12.68 13.14
CA ASP A 237 -14.71 -13.25 11.87
C ASP A 237 -13.97 -12.68 10.65
N PRO A 238 -12.94 -13.39 10.12
CA PRO A 238 -12.22 -12.96 8.94
C PRO A 238 -13.03 -13.08 7.64
N GLY A 239 -14.16 -13.76 7.65
CA GLY A 239 -15.06 -13.90 6.50
C GLY A 239 -16.14 -12.84 6.42
N LYS A 240 -16.14 -11.87 7.34
CA LYS A 240 -17.18 -10.85 7.40
C LYS A 240 -17.26 -10.04 6.10
N ALA A 241 -18.48 -9.92 5.57
CA ALA A 241 -18.82 -9.16 4.38
C ALA A 241 -20.20 -8.51 4.54
N GLY A 242 -20.63 -7.70 3.59
CA GLY A 242 -21.94 -7.05 3.59
C GLY A 242 -21.92 -5.57 4.00
N GLY A 243 -20.72 -5.00 4.19
CA GLY A 243 -20.56 -3.55 4.34
C GLY A 243 -20.92 -2.78 3.07
N ARG A 244 -21.09 -1.48 3.22
CA ARG A 244 -21.20 -0.55 2.08
C ARG A 244 -19.86 0.10 1.81
N GLY A 245 -19.73 0.74 0.65
CA GLY A 245 -18.54 1.55 0.37
C GLY A 245 -18.40 2.70 1.37
N SER A 246 -17.17 2.95 1.81
CA SER A 246 -16.87 4.09 2.67
C SER A 246 -17.07 5.41 1.92
N ARG A 247 -17.52 6.45 2.63
CA ARG A 247 -17.53 7.83 2.12
C ARG A 247 -16.16 8.49 2.23
N ILE A 248 -15.26 7.90 3.02
CA ILE A 248 -13.88 8.40 3.20
C ILE A 248 -12.99 7.61 2.24
N GLU A 249 -12.33 8.33 1.33
CA GLU A 249 -11.45 7.69 0.36
C GLU A 249 -10.24 7.06 1.06
N GLY A 250 -9.90 5.83 0.64
CA GLY A 250 -8.70 5.12 1.10
C GLY A 250 -8.87 4.30 2.38
N ILE A 251 -9.97 4.44 3.12
CA ILE A 251 -10.25 3.63 4.32
C ILE A 251 -11.65 3.02 4.29
N GLY A 252 -11.81 1.90 5.00
CA GLY A 252 -13.06 1.16 5.10
C GLY A 252 -13.35 0.27 3.89
N ARG A 253 -13.86 -0.93 4.16
CA ARG A 253 -14.15 -1.93 3.12
C ARG A 253 -15.48 -2.64 3.36
N PRO A 254 -16.15 -3.08 2.27
CA PRO A 254 -17.39 -3.86 2.37
C PRO A 254 -17.16 -5.34 2.75
N ARG A 255 -15.92 -5.80 2.74
CA ARG A 255 -15.48 -7.14 3.14
C ARG A 255 -14.12 -7.07 3.83
N VAL A 256 -13.77 -8.10 4.60
CA VAL A 256 -12.41 -8.23 5.15
C VAL A 256 -11.45 -8.56 4.02
N GLU A 257 -10.41 -7.75 3.89
CA GLU A 257 -9.38 -7.96 2.89
C GLU A 257 -8.25 -8.85 3.45
N PRO A 258 -7.58 -9.67 2.61
CA PRO A 258 -6.55 -10.60 3.07
C PRO A 258 -5.37 -9.93 3.80
N SER A 259 -5.07 -8.68 3.46
CA SER A 259 -4.02 -7.90 4.12
C SER A 259 -4.43 -7.25 5.46
N PHE A 260 -5.68 -7.45 5.92
CA PHE A 260 -6.12 -6.97 7.22
C PHE A 260 -5.73 -7.95 8.32
N VAL A 261 -4.74 -7.59 9.13
CA VAL A 261 -4.19 -8.42 10.21
C VAL A 261 -4.70 -7.90 11.55
N GLY A 262 -5.86 -8.37 11.98
CA GLY A 262 -6.52 -7.91 13.21
C GLY A 262 -5.74 -8.21 14.50
N GLN A 263 -4.90 -9.25 14.49
CA GLN A 263 -4.13 -9.71 15.65
C GLN A 263 -3.04 -8.74 16.12
N VAL A 264 -2.65 -7.78 15.28
CA VAL A 264 -1.64 -6.76 15.62
C VAL A 264 -2.25 -5.41 15.99
N ILE A 265 -3.56 -5.36 16.15
CA ILE A 265 -4.34 -4.16 16.48
C ILE A 265 -4.77 -4.25 17.95
N ASP A 266 -4.37 -3.25 18.75
CA ASP A 266 -4.73 -3.21 20.18
C ASP A 266 -6.14 -2.65 20.37
N ARG A 267 -6.58 -1.73 19.51
CA ARG A 267 -7.89 -1.09 19.61
C ARG A 267 -8.49 -0.78 18.24
N MET A 268 -9.78 -1.07 18.09
CA MET A 268 -10.58 -0.57 16.96
C MET A 268 -11.55 0.51 17.43
N ILE A 269 -11.70 1.56 16.61
CA ILE A 269 -12.60 2.70 16.85
C ILE A 269 -13.52 2.82 15.64
N LYS A 270 -14.84 2.79 15.86
CA LYS A 270 -15.83 2.96 14.80
C LYS A 270 -16.27 4.41 14.69
#